data_ea5a11a911124cc05c32213ce39c0c0c
#
_entry.id   ea5a11a911124cc05c32213ce39c0c0c
#
_cell.length_a   1.000
_cell.length_b   1.000
_cell.length_c   1.000
_cell.angle_alpha   90.00
_cell.angle_beta   90.00
_cell.angle_gamma   90.00
#
_symmetry.space_group_name_H-M   'P 1'
#
loop_
_entity.id
_entity.type
_entity.pdbx_description
1 polymer ?
#
loop_
_entity_poly.entity_id
_entity_poly.type
_entity_poly.pdbx_seq_one_letter_code
_entity_poly.pdbx_strand_id
1 'polypeptide(L)'
;MIKKTILFLSIFLISTNFVYAKETVTFSECVDGDTFKILVDNKEYSIRMLAIDTPESVHPQKGVEYYGKEASEYTCNKVKNATKLEIEYDPNEDKTDKYGRLLVWVFVDGELLQKNLVANGYAKIGYLYEDYIYTSELE
;
A
#
# COMPACT_ATOMS: atom_id res chain seq x y z
N MET A 1 -30.09 27.38 -52.35
CA MET A 1 -29.74 27.62 -50.93
C MET A 1 -29.01 26.39 -50.39
N ILE A 2 -27.73 26.54 -50.06
CA ILE A 2 -26.94 25.47 -49.46
C ILE A 2 -27.14 25.58 -47.94
N LYS A 3 -27.81 24.59 -47.31
CA LYS A 3 -27.91 24.51 -45.87
C LYS A 3 -26.56 24.00 -45.35
N LYS A 4 -25.79 24.86 -44.65
CA LYS A 4 -24.59 24.45 -43.92
C LYS A 4 -25.04 23.72 -42.67
N THR A 5 -24.94 22.39 -42.68
CA THR A 5 -25.10 21.56 -41.49
C THR A 5 -23.82 21.71 -40.66
N ILE A 6 -23.91 22.42 -39.55
CA ILE A 6 -22.81 22.48 -38.57
C ILE A 6 -22.86 21.19 -37.74
N LEU A 7 -21.91 20.30 -38.01
CA LEU A 7 -21.73 19.10 -37.22
C LEU A 7 -21.01 19.49 -35.91
N PHE A 8 -21.75 19.53 -34.79
CA PHE A 8 -21.15 19.68 -33.48
C PHE A 8 -20.45 18.36 -33.12
N LEU A 9 -19.14 18.33 -33.27
CA LEU A 9 -18.30 17.24 -32.74
C LEU A 9 -18.17 17.42 -31.24
N SER A 10 -19.00 16.70 -30.48
CA SER A 10 -18.88 16.62 -29.01
C SER A 10 -17.63 15.83 -28.69
N ILE A 11 -16.55 16.52 -28.30
CA ILE A 11 -15.34 15.87 -27.77
C ILE A 11 -15.68 15.45 -26.36
N PHE A 12 -15.94 14.15 -26.17
CA PHE A 12 -16.07 13.53 -24.87
C PHE A 12 -14.65 13.38 -24.29
N LEU A 13 -14.26 14.30 -23.41
CA LEU A 13 -13.05 14.16 -22.61
C LEU A 13 -13.27 13.01 -21.62
N ILE A 14 -12.82 11.81 -21.99
CA ILE A 14 -12.71 10.70 -21.06
C ILE A 14 -11.51 11.00 -20.17
N SER A 15 -11.76 11.48 -18.95
CA SER A 15 -10.71 11.54 -17.93
C SER A 15 -10.39 10.11 -17.52
N THR A 16 -9.32 9.55 -18.06
CA THR A 16 -8.79 8.28 -17.60
C THR A 16 -8.11 8.52 -16.25
N ASN A 17 -8.80 8.15 -15.18
CA ASN A 17 -8.14 8.04 -13.88
C ASN A 17 -7.14 6.90 -14.00
N PHE A 18 -5.84 7.23 -13.90
CA PHE A 18 -4.79 6.24 -13.93
C PHE A 18 -4.79 5.49 -12.59
N VAL A 19 -5.12 4.20 -12.62
CA VAL A 19 -5.08 3.30 -11.46
C VAL A 19 -4.04 2.23 -11.74
N TYR A 20 -3.10 2.04 -10.80
CA TYR A 20 -2.16 0.94 -10.89
C TYR A 20 -2.87 -0.39 -10.64
N ALA A 21 -2.51 -1.42 -11.42
CA ALA A 21 -3.00 -2.76 -11.19
C ALA A 21 -2.35 -3.37 -9.95
N LYS A 22 -3.06 -4.28 -9.27
CA LYS A 22 -2.49 -5.12 -8.23
C LYS A 22 -1.50 -6.11 -8.85
N GLU A 23 -0.34 -6.24 -8.20
CA GLU A 23 0.70 -7.17 -8.60
C GLU A 23 0.82 -8.29 -7.58
N THR A 24 0.79 -9.55 -8.03
CA THR A 24 1.05 -10.69 -7.17
C THR A 24 2.55 -10.79 -6.89
N VAL A 25 2.90 -10.92 -5.62
CA VAL A 25 4.29 -10.99 -5.16
C VAL A 25 4.48 -12.17 -4.20
N THR A 26 5.73 -12.53 -3.96
CA THR A 26 6.09 -13.59 -3.01
C THR A 26 6.66 -12.98 -1.73
N PHE A 27 6.22 -13.44 -0.58
CA PHE A 27 6.80 -13.07 0.71
C PHE A 27 8.26 -13.55 0.81
N SER A 28 9.13 -12.72 1.37
CA SER A 28 10.54 -13.05 1.60
C SER A 28 10.91 -13.04 3.09
N GLU A 29 10.75 -11.91 3.77
CA GLU A 29 11.23 -11.75 5.15
C GLU A 29 10.35 -10.78 5.94
N CYS A 30 10.13 -11.07 7.22
CA CYS A 30 9.51 -10.15 8.16
C CYS A 30 10.51 -9.10 8.63
N VAL A 31 10.08 -7.86 8.83
CA VAL A 31 10.89 -6.77 9.38
C VAL A 31 10.20 -6.12 10.55
N ASP A 32 9.03 -5.50 10.35
CA ASP A 32 8.29 -4.76 11.36
C ASP A 32 6.78 -4.79 11.04
N GLY A 33 5.96 -4.14 11.86
CA GLY A 33 4.51 -4.12 11.68
C GLY A 33 4.05 -3.45 10.37
N ASP A 34 4.82 -2.49 9.86
CA ASP A 34 4.52 -1.76 8.63
C ASP A 34 5.53 -1.97 7.50
N THR A 35 6.48 -2.88 7.70
CA THR A 35 7.58 -3.13 6.77
C THR A 35 7.86 -4.62 6.66
N PHE A 36 8.02 -5.14 5.46
CA PHE A 36 8.47 -6.50 5.19
C PHE A 36 9.15 -6.57 3.82
N LYS A 37 9.73 -7.71 3.49
CA LYS A 37 10.41 -7.93 2.21
C LYS A 37 9.65 -8.90 1.34
N ILE A 38 9.70 -8.64 0.04
CA ILE A 38 9.07 -9.44 -1.00
C ILE A 38 10.08 -9.81 -2.09
N LEU A 39 9.74 -10.82 -2.87
CA LEU A 39 10.43 -11.18 -4.10
C LEU A 39 9.52 -10.85 -5.29
N VAL A 40 10.10 -10.17 -6.27
CA VAL A 40 9.54 -9.95 -7.60
C VAL A 40 10.58 -10.37 -8.62
N ASP A 41 10.26 -11.34 -9.47
CA ASP A 41 11.20 -11.90 -10.47
C ASP A 41 12.55 -12.31 -9.84
N ASN A 42 12.51 -12.99 -8.69
CA ASN A 42 13.67 -13.44 -7.91
C ASN A 42 14.56 -12.31 -7.34
N LYS A 43 14.11 -11.07 -7.39
CA LYS A 43 14.77 -9.92 -6.76
C LYS A 43 14.03 -9.51 -5.50
N GLU A 44 14.77 -9.29 -4.40
CA GLU A 44 14.23 -8.87 -3.13
C GLU A 44 14.05 -7.35 -3.06
N TYR A 45 12.90 -6.93 -2.54
CA TYR A 45 12.57 -5.54 -2.27
C TYR A 45 12.01 -5.40 -0.86
N SER A 46 12.42 -4.35 -0.16
CA SER A 46 11.72 -3.92 1.05
C SER A 46 10.50 -3.09 0.68
N ILE A 47 9.39 -3.33 1.36
CA ILE A 47 8.21 -2.50 1.25
C ILE A 47 7.96 -1.73 2.53
N ARG A 48 7.36 -0.55 2.41
CA ARG A 48 6.77 0.24 3.48
C ARG A 48 5.29 0.44 3.15
N MET A 49 4.42 -0.02 4.02
CA MET A 49 2.98 0.13 3.81
C MET A 49 2.56 1.59 3.93
N LEU A 50 1.76 2.05 2.97
CA LEU A 50 1.22 3.41 2.91
C LEU A 50 0.20 3.69 4.02
N ALA A 51 0.12 4.95 4.41
CA ALA A 51 -0.94 5.55 5.24
C ALA A 51 -1.06 5.01 6.66
N ILE A 52 -0.15 4.17 7.11
CA ILE A 52 -0.15 3.63 8.48
C ILE A 52 1.20 3.81 9.16
N ASP A 53 1.15 3.77 10.47
CA ASP A 53 2.31 3.71 11.35
C ASP A 53 2.03 2.68 12.45
N THR A 54 2.94 1.73 12.59
CA THR A 54 2.89 0.73 13.66
C THR A 54 3.93 1.05 14.73
N PRO A 55 3.71 0.61 15.98
CA PRO A 55 4.74 0.74 17.02
C PRO A 55 6.02 0.01 16.61
N GLU A 56 7.18 0.61 16.89
CA GLU A 56 8.48 0.07 16.52
C GLU A 56 8.80 -1.22 17.26
N SER A 57 9.27 -2.23 16.54
CA SER A 57 9.77 -3.48 17.11
C SER A 57 11.29 -3.65 17.00
N VAL A 58 11.96 -2.87 16.16
CA VAL A 58 13.39 -3.04 15.82
C VAL A 58 14.19 -1.74 15.75
N HIS A 59 13.72 -0.64 16.34
CA HIS A 59 14.41 0.65 16.24
C HIS A 59 15.71 0.64 17.07
N PRO A 60 16.88 0.92 16.46
CA PRO A 60 18.16 0.79 17.16
C PRO A 60 18.38 1.76 18.33
N GLN A 61 17.69 2.90 18.35
CA GLN A 61 17.82 3.93 19.39
C GLN A 61 16.64 3.98 20.36
N LYS A 62 15.43 3.64 19.90
CA LYS A 62 14.19 3.70 20.69
C LYS A 62 13.83 2.38 21.36
N GLY A 63 14.43 1.27 20.92
CA GLY A 63 14.07 -0.07 21.36
C GLY A 63 12.68 -0.50 20.86
N VAL A 64 12.08 -1.46 21.58
CA VAL A 64 10.73 -1.98 21.26
C VAL A 64 9.69 -1.09 21.93
N GLU A 65 8.79 -0.50 21.12
CA GLU A 65 7.65 0.24 21.65
C GLU A 65 6.55 -0.71 22.12
N TYR A 66 5.66 -0.20 23.00
CA TYR A 66 4.47 -0.92 23.46
C TYR A 66 3.63 -1.38 22.24
N TYR A 67 3.24 -2.63 22.20
CA TYR A 67 2.58 -3.29 21.06
C TYR A 67 3.45 -3.45 19.78
N GLY A 68 4.71 -3.04 19.77
CA GLY A 68 5.57 -3.19 18.60
C GLY A 68 5.75 -4.64 18.17
N LYS A 69 5.97 -5.52 19.14
CA LYS A 69 6.10 -6.96 18.88
C LYS A 69 4.81 -7.58 18.35
N GLU A 70 3.68 -7.24 18.95
CA GLU A 70 2.36 -7.76 18.55
C GLU A 70 1.97 -7.30 17.15
N ALA A 71 2.20 -6.04 16.80
CA ALA A 71 1.97 -5.52 15.46
C ALA A 71 2.86 -6.20 14.42
N SER A 72 4.14 -6.39 14.74
CA SER A 72 5.11 -7.09 13.88
C SER A 72 4.71 -8.55 13.66
N GLU A 73 4.33 -9.27 14.70
CA GLU A 73 3.85 -10.66 14.60
C GLU A 73 2.55 -10.77 13.80
N TYR A 74 1.63 -9.84 14.00
CA TYR A 74 0.38 -9.81 13.22
C TYR A 74 0.64 -9.68 11.73
N THR A 75 1.41 -8.69 11.33
CA THR A 75 1.77 -8.48 9.92
C THR A 75 2.52 -9.69 9.36
N CYS A 76 3.52 -10.18 10.08
CA CYS A 76 4.33 -11.33 9.66
C CYS A 76 3.47 -12.56 9.41
N ASN A 77 2.58 -12.91 10.33
CA ASN A 77 1.70 -14.05 10.18
C ASN A 77 0.74 -13.90 8.99
N LYS A 78 0.21 -12.72 8.77
CA LYS A 78 -0.69 -12.44 7.64
C LYS A 78 0.01 -12.60 6.29
N VAL A 79 1.15 -11.96 6.10
CA VAL A 79 1.85 -11.97 4.80
C VAL A 79 2.54 -13.31 4.52
N LYS A 80 3.08 -13.96 5.54
CA LYS A 80 3.74 -15.27 5.44
C LYS A 80 2.75 -16.38 5.07
N ASN A 81 1.55 -16.35 5.63
CA ASN A 81 0.53 -17.39 5.43
C ASN A 81 -0.49 -17.05 4.33
N ALA A 82 -0.31 -15.93 3.61
CA ALA A 82 -1.19 -15.55 2.52
C ALA A 82 -1.18 -16.60 1.41
N THR A 83 -2.34 -16.98 0.93
CA THR A 83 -2.48 -17.77 -0.31
C THR A 83 -2.16 -16.90 -1.51
N LYS A 84 -2.63 -15.64 -1.47
CA LYS A 84 -2.37 -14.63 -2.49
C LYS A 84 -1.93 -13.33 -1.82
N LEU A 85 -0.69 -12.93 -2.06
CA LEU A 85 -0.14 -11.67 -1.60
C LEU A 85 -0.01 -10.72 -2.79
N GLU A 86 -0.63 -9.55 -2.69
CA GLU A 86 -0.61 -8.55 -3.74
C GLU A 86 -0.19 -7.19 -3.19
N ILE A 87 0.46 -6.41 -4.03
CA ILE A 87 0.77 -5.00 -3.79
C ILE A 87 0.13 -4.11 -4.84
N GLU A 88 -0.15 -2.87 -4.49
CA GLU A 88 -0.67 -1.85 -5.39
C GLU A 88 -0.02 -0.51 -5.07
N TYR A 89 0.52 0.17 -6.10
CA TYR A 89 1.04 1.52 -5.94
C TYR A 89 -0.12 2.53 -5.91
N ASP A 90 0.08 3.63 -5.20
CA ASP A 90 -0.87 4.74 -5.21
C ASP A 90 -0.51 5.72 -6.32
N PRO A 91 -1.48 6.20 -7.14
CA PRO A 91 -1.21 7.14 -8.22
C PRO A 91 -0.74 8.52 -7.73
N ASN A 92 -0.97 8.86 -6.46
CA ASN A 92 -0.62 10.14 -5.85
C ASN A 92 0.66 10.07 -4.99
N GLU A 93 1.40 8.97 -5.05
CA GLU A 93 2.65 8.80 -4.31
C GLU A 93 3.77 8.30 -5.22
N ASP A 94 5.00 8.62 -4.86
CA ASP A 94 6.17 8.02 -5.49
C ASP A 94 6.20 6.51 -5.23
N LYS A 95 6.75 5.76 -6.16
CA LYS A 95 6.84 4.29 -6.01
C LYS A 95 7.82 3.86 -4.92
N THR A 96 8.82 4.68 -4.63
CA THR A 96 9.85 4.40 -3.63
C THR A 96 10.08 5.59 -2.71
N ASP A 97 10.47 5.31 -1.48
CA ASP A 97 10.94 6.34 -0.55
C ASP A 97 12.45 6.61 -0.73
N LYS A 98 12.98 7.55 0.06
CA LYS A 98 14.40 7.91 0.04
C LYS A 98 15.35 6.77 0.43
N TYR A 99 14.84 5.72 1.06
CA TYR A 99 15.59 4.52 1.45
C TYR A 99 15.48 3.39 0.42
N GLY A 100 14.77 3.61 -0.69
CA GLY A 100 14.55 2.61 -1.73
C GLY A 100 13.46 1.58 -1.42
N ARG A 101 12.67 1.79 -0.35
CA ARG A 101 11.53 0.91 -0.04
C ARG A 101 10.36 1.23 -0.96
N LEU A 102 9.66 0.20 -1.42
CA LEU A 102 8.45 0.37 -2.22
C LEU A 102 7.31 0.87 -1.32
N LEU A 103 6.64 1.93 -1.75
CA LEU A 103 5.49 2.53 -1.06
C LEU A 103 4.20 1.97 -1.66
N VAL A 104 3.54 1.07 -0.94
CA VAL A 104 2.45 0.28 -1.50
C VAL A 104 1.28 0.06 -0.53
N TRP A 105 0.13 -0.22 -1.12
CA TRP A 105 -0.99 -0.89 -0.47
C TRP A 105 -0.77 -2.40 -0.54
N VAL A 106 -1.14 -3.11 0.51
CA VAL A 106 -0.93 -4.57 0.62
C VAL A 106 -2.28 -5.28 0.76
N PHE A 107 -2.50 -6.28 -0.08
CA PHE A 107 -3.68 -7.13 -0.03
C PHE A 107 -3.29 -8.56 0.29
N VAL A 108 -3.88 -9.10 1.33
CA VAL A 108 -3.72 -10.48 1.77
C VAL A 108 -5.03 -11.21 1.51
N ASP A 109 -5.00 -12.16 0.58
CA ASP A 109 -6.19 -12.92 0.17
C ASP A 109 -7.40 -12.02 -0.17
N GLY A 110 -7.13 -10.91 -0.86
CA GLY A 110 -8.11 -9.93 -1.30
C GLY A 110 -8.51 -8.86 -0.27
N GLU A 111 -8.01 -8.92 0.96
CA GLU A 111 -8.29 -7.94 2.02
C GLU A 111 -7.15 -6.93 2.16
N LEU A 112 -7.50 -5.65 2.33
CA LEU A 112 -6.54 -4.57 2.57
C LEU A 112 -5.91 -4.72 3.96
N LEU A 113 -4.63 -5.07 4.00
CA LEU A 113 -3.91 -5.32 5.27
C LEU A 113 -3.85 -4.08 6.16
N GLN A 114 -3.63 -2.89 5.60
CA GLN A 114 -3.63 -1.64 6.34
C GLN A 114 -4.94 -1.43 7.11
N LYS A 115 -6.07 -1.73 6.48
CA LYS A 115 -7.40 -1.66 7.13
C LYS A 115 -7.50 -2.62 8.31
N ASN A 116 -7.05 -3.85 8.13
CA ASN A 116 -7.06 -4.85 9.20
C ASN A 116 -6.16 -4.46 10.38
N LEU A 117 -4.99 -3.91 10.11
CA LEU A 117 -4.08 -3.41 11.15
C LEU A 117 -4.68 -2.27 11.96
N VAL A 118 -5.29 -1.29 11.30
CA VAL A 118 -5.96 -0.16 11.98
C VAL A 118 -7.18 -0.64 12.77
N ALA A 119 -8.02 -1.46 12.17
CA ALA A 119 -9.25 -1.98 12.81
C ALA A 119 -8.96 -2.81 14.07
N ASN A 120 -7.84 -3.52 14.10
CA ASN A 120 -7.43 -4.34 15.25
C ASN A 120 -6.52 -3.60 16.26
N GLY A 121 -6.28 -2.30 16.05
CA GLY A 121 -5.50 -1.47 16.97
C GLY A 121 -4.00 -1.66 16.91
N TYR A 122 -3.47 -2.32 15.86
CA TYR A 122 -2.03 -2.52 15.66
C TYR A 122 -1.34 -1.38 14.93
N ALA A 123 -2.10 -0.55 14.24
CA ALA A 123 -1.59 0.60 13.52
C ALA A 123 -2.49 1.82 13.71
N LYS A 124 -1.91 2.98 13.62
CA LYS A 124 -2.63 4.25 13.46
C LYS A 124 -2.51 4.73 12.02
N ILE A 125 -3.48 5.53 11.56
CA ILE A 125 -3.39 6.25 10.31
C ILE A 125 -2.33 7.33 10.46
N GLY A 126 -1.40 7.42 9.51
CA GLY A 126 -0.31 8.38 9.57
C GLY A 126 0.40 8.53 8.23
N TYR A 127 1.33 9.49 8.17
CA TYR A 127 2.10 9.77 6.96
C TYR A 127 1.24 10.02 5.72
N LEU A 128 0.16 10.77 5.90
CA LEU A 128 -0.73 11.20 4.82
C LEU A 128 -0.20 12.50 4.20
N TYR A 129 0.64 12.37 3.19
CA TYR A 129 1.20 13.51 2.48
C TYR A 129 0.36 13.95 1.28
N GLU A 130 -0.48 13.06 0.78
CA GLU A 130 -1.36 13.25 -0.36
C GLU A 130 -2.73 12.61 -0.11
N ASP A 131 -3.64 12.81 -1.04
CA ASP A 131 -4.95 12.17 -1.03
C ASP A 131 -4.87 10.79 -1.69
N TYR A 132 -4.64 9.78 -0.88
CA TYR A 132 -4.45 8.39 -1.32
C TYR A 132 -5.78 7.67 -1.57
N ILE A 133 -5.76 6.70 -2.50
CA ILE A 133 -6.98 6.03 -2.98
C ILE A 133 -7.74 5.22 -1.92
N TYR A 134 -7.06 4.70 -0.89
CA TYR A 134 -7.69 3.87 0.14
C TYR A 134 -7.73 4.49 1.53
N THR A 135 -7.35 5.74 1.69
CA THR A 135 -7.34 6.39 3.02
C THR A 135 -8.71 6.36 3.69
N SER A 136 -9.78 6.60 2.93
CA SER A 136 -11.15 6.59 3.46
C SER A 136 -11.60 5.22 3.99
N GLU A 137 -10.98 4.13 3.54
CA GLU A 137 -11.29 2.77 4.03
C GLU A 137 -10.65 2.46 5.38
N LEU A 138 -9.68 3.28 5.82
CA LEU A 138 -8.97 3.10 7.09
C LEU A 138 -9.68 3.78 8.27
N GLU A 139 -10.57 4.73 8.00
CA GLU A 139 -11.29 5.56 8.98
C GLU A 139 -12.46 4.83 9.67
#